data_52b1d141eb9207b7d0978087ee70bb54
#
_entry.id   52b1d141eb9207b7d0978087ee70bb54
#
_cell.length_a   1.000
_cell.length_b   1.000
_cell.length_c   1.000
_cell.angle_alpha   90.00
_cell.angle_beta   90.00
_cell.angle_gamma   90.00
#
_symmetry.space_group_name_H-M   'P 1'
#
loop_
_entity.id
_entity.type
_entity.pdbx_description
1 polymer ?
#
loop_
_entity_poly.entity_id
_entity_poly.type
_entity_poly.pdbx_seq_one_letter_code
_entity_poly.pdbx_strand_id
1 'polypeptide(L)'
;FSGRPSLNVWESPSPCRSAAVRTILHWHQRTAEHTWTVRLPGEGEDMITENHNLFFADRDGIAVQLSSPDACGAGEGRGVTCTLEPAPTEGLIKLREINHFTSYVANYQLTNDFYRNLFGLENQAFQGNFPLLGLTDGRQFLMFVGGTQEGEPAQAGRIDHASLNIEDFTEESVLQRLTDYGLTPRAEGATAEPLQHWVSRRMPERGGAPGGTPEVYFSDPDGIHIQLQHHTYCGGGGVFGEEC
;
A
#
# COMPACT_ATOMS: atom_id res chain seq x y z
N PHE A 1 -30.67 -17.71 -8.41
CA PHE A 1 -29.79 -18.13 -7.31
C PHE A 1 -29.30 -16.85 -6.60
N SER A 2 -29.91 -16.56 -5.42
CA SER A 2 -29.60 -15.41 -4.58
C SER A 2 -28.56 -15.83 -3.55
N GLY A 3 -27.31 -15.82 -3.94
CA GLY A 3 -26.19 -15.93 -3.01
C GLY A 3 -25.77 -14.53 -2.57
N ARG A 4 -26.06 -14.15 -1.33
CA ARG A 4 -25.49 -12.97 -0.71
C ARG A 4 -24.05 -13.33 -0.30
N PRO A 5 -22.99 -12.63 -0.76
CA PRO A 5 -21.71 -12.75 -0.11
C PRO A 5 -21.79 -12.08 1.27
N SER A 6 -21.55 -12.86 2.32
CA SER A 6 -21.35 -12.31 3.66
C SER A 6 -19.96 -11.76 3.75
N LEU A 7 -19.81 -10.46 3.98
CA LEU A 7 -18.55 -9.86 4.43
C LEU A 7 -18.33 -10.31 5.88
N ASN A 8 -17.30 -11.09 6.10
CA ASN A 8 -16.82 -11.39 7.44
C ASN A 8 -16.02 -10.17 7.94
N VAL A 9 -16.62 -9.40 8.82
CA VAL A 9 -15.91 -8.38 9.58
C VAL A 9 -15.17 -9.14 10.68
N TRP A 10 -13.84 -9.15 10.62
CA TRP A 10 -13.02 -9.67 11.71
C TRP A 10 -12.97 -8.61 12.81
N GLU A 11 -13.65 -8.89 13.92
CA GLU A 11 -13.44 -8.15 15.16
C GLU A 11 -12.19 -8.72 15.84
N SER A 12 -11.18 -7.87 16.06
CA SER A 12 -10.07 -8.23 16.92
C SER A 12 -10.61 -8.46 18.33
N PRO A 13 -10.29 -9.58 18.97
CA PRO A 13 -10.72 -9.81 20.35
C PRO A 13 -9.90 -8.95 21.31
N SER A 14 -10.26 -7.67 21.44
CA SER A 14 -9.80 -6.83 22.53
C SER A 14 -10.74 -7.02 23.73
N PRO A 15 -10.24 -7.20 24.96
CA PRO A 15 -11.07 -7.49 26.12
C PRO A 15 -11.83 -6.26 26.68
N CYS A 16 -11.90 -5.15 25.97
CA CYS A 16 -12.64 -3.97 26.38
C CYS A 16 -14.07 -4.03 25.86
N ARG A 17 -15.03 -4.25 26.76
CA ARG A 17 -16.45 -4.08 26.51
C ARG A 17 -16.76 -2.62 26.25
N SER A 18 -16.99 -2.24 25.02
CA SER A 18 -17.81 -1.09 24.70
C SER A 18 -18.48 -1.27 23.34
N ALA A 19 -19.64 -0.70 23.21
CA ALA A 19 -20.63 -0.79 22.18
C ALA A 19 -20.12 -1.22 20.77
N ALA A 20 -20.64 -2.34 20.30
CA ALA A 20 -20.38 -2.84 18.97
C ALA A 20 -20.71 -1.77 17.91
N VAL A 21 -19.70 -1.25 17.25
CA VAL A 21 -19.87 -0.45 16.05
C VAL A 21 -20.32 -1.38 14.95
N ARG A 22 -21.60 -1.36 14.62
CA ARG A 22 -22.15 -2.07 13.47
C ARG A 22 -21.98 -1.20 12.23
N THR A 23 -20.89 -1.35 11.52
CA THR A 23 -20.79 -0.81 10.17
C THR A 23 -21.58 -1.71 9.24
N ILE A 24 -22.66 -1.20 8.69
CA ILE A 24 -23.47 -1.94 7.70
C ILE A 24 -22.98 -1.48 6.33
N LEU A 25 -22.25 -2.35 5.64
CA LEU A 25 -21.95 -2.19 4.22
C LEU A 25 -23.16 -2.69 3.43
N HIS A 26 -23.86 -1.81 2.76
CA HIS A 26 -24.93 -2.15 1.85
C HIS A 26 -24.37 -2.27 0.44
N TRP A 27 -24.41 -3.49 -0.10
CA TRP A 27 -24.15 -3.74 -1.50
C TRP A 27 -25.44 -3.58 -2.29
N HIS A 28 -25.49 -2.63 -3.20
CA HIS A 28 -26.52 -2.54 -4.22
C HIS A 28 -25.94 -2.92 -5.58
N GLN A 29 -26.31 -4.08 -6.10
CA GLN A 29 -26.03 -4.43 -7.48
C GLN A 29 -27.13 -3.81 -8.35
N ARG A 30 -26.82 -2.72 -9.03
CA ARG A 30 -27.57 -2.28 -10.21
C ARG A 30 -26.76 -2.70 -11.42
N THR A 31 -27.43 -3.41 -12.33
CA THR A 31 -26.97 -3.81 -13.67
C THR A 31 -25.72 -3.08 -14.16
N ALA A 32 -24.56 -3.71 -14.02
CA ALA A 32 -23.23 -3.31 -14.44
C ALA A 32 -22.49 -2.24 -13.62
N GLU A 33 -23.11 -1.59 -12.64
CA GLU A 33 -22.44 -0.64 -11.76
C GLU A 33 -22.50 -1.11 -10.30
N HIS A 34 -21.33 -1.22 -9.67
CA HIS A 34 -21.25 -1.55 -8.25
C HIS A 34 -21.13 -0.25 -7.46
N THR A 35 -22.17 0.09 -6.71
CA THR A 35 -22.11 1.24 -5.79
C THR A 35 -21.94 0.74 -4.37
N TRP A 36 -20.90 1.21 -3.71
CA TRP A 36 -20.64 0.93 -2.31
C TRP A 36 -21.09 2.11 -1.46
N THR A 37 -21.84 1.84 -0.43
CA THR A 37 -22.16 2.85 0.58
C THR A 37 -21.57 2.40 1.90
N VAL A 38 -20.55 3.11 2.35
CA VAL A 38 -20.04 2.97 3.72
C VAL A 38 -20.85 3.93 4.59
N ARG A 39 -21.71 3.41 5.45
CA ARG A 39 -22.33 4.20 6.50
C ARG A 39 -21.44 4.12 7.73
N LEU A 40 -20.81 5.21 8.06
CA LEU A 40 -20.23 5.40 9.38
C LEU A 40 -21.37 5.55 10.40
N PRO A 41 -21.22 5.07 11.63
CA PRO A 41 -22.26 5.18 12.63
C PRO A 41 -22.63 6.64 12.90
N GLY A 42 -23.94 6.94 12.87
CA GLY A 42 -24.66 8.04 13.47
C GLY A 42 -24.17 9.46 13.28
N GLU A 43 -24.86 10.24 12.44
CA GLU A 43 -24.96 11.68 12.67
C GLU A 43 -25.64 11.88 14.03
N GLY A 44 -24.89 12.35 15.03
CA GLY A 44 -25.44 12.79 16.32
C GLY A 44 -24.85 12.16 17.58
N GLU A 45 -23.97 11.18 17.48
CA GLU A 45 -23.20 10.71 18.64
C GLU A 45 -21.77 11.25 18.54
N ASP A 46 -21.28 11.78 19.67
CA ASP A 46 -19.91 12.26 19.78
C ASP A 46 -18.96 11.21 19.20
N MET A 47 -18.37 11.55 18.07
CA MET A 47 -17.39 10.71 17.39
C MET A 47 -16.21 10.52 18.34
N ILE A 48 -16.34 9.55 19.13
CA ILE A 48 -15.36 8.60 19.62
C ILE A 48 -13.97 9.17 19.89
N THR A 49 -13.76 9.43 21.12
CA THR A 49 -12.45 9.69 21.74
C THR A 49 -11.63 8.40 21.98
N GLU A 50 -12.04 7.25 21.43
CA GLU A 50 -11.36 5.98 21.57
C GLU A 50 -10.81 5.52 20.21
N ASN A 51 -9.56 5.01 20.21
CA ASN A 51 -8.85 4.54 19.00
C ASN A 51 -9.53 3.29 18.41
N HIS A 52 -10.55 3.48 17.59
CA HIS A 52 -11.19 2.39 16.87
C HIS A 52 -10.51 2.16 15.53
N ASN A 53 -10.08 0.94 15.30
CA ASN A 53 -9.58 0.46 14.03
C ASN A 53 -10.69 -0.28 13.31
N LEU A 54 -11.03 0.15 12.10
CA LEU A 54 -11.98 -0.53 11.23
C LEU A 54 -11.20 -1.33 10.19
N PHE A 55 -11.50 -2.61 10.07
CA PHE A 55 -10.91 -3.47 9.06
C PHE A 55 -11.98 -3.94 8.08
N PHE A 56 -11.61 -4.01 6.81
CA PHE A 56 -12.38 -4.70 5.79
C PHE A 56 -11.43 -5.43 4.84
N ALA A 57 -11.93 -6.44 4.16
CA ALA A 57 -11.22 -7.05 3.04
C ALA A 57 -11.74 -6.44 1.73
N ASP A 58 -10.83 -6.07 0.84
CA ASP A 58 -11.21 -5.68 -0.50
C ASP A 58 -11.68 -6.89 -1.33
N ARG A 59 -12.03 -6.64 -2.58
CA ARG A 59 -12.53 -7.68 -3.47
C ARG A 59 -11.53 -8.80 -3.79
N ASP A 60 -10.24 -8.54 -3.59
CA ASP A 60 -9.14 -9.49 -3.83
C ASP A 60 -8.69 -10.18 -2.53
N GLY A 61 -9.34 -9.86 -1.40
CA GLY A 61 -9.07 -10.43 -0.09
C GLY A 61 -7.95 -9.71 0.67
N ILE A 62 -7.47 -8.56 0.18
CA ILE A 62 -6.46 -7.77 0.88
C ILE A 62 -7.12 -7.04 2.04
N ALA A 63 -6.57 -7.22 3.25
CA ALA A 63 -7.07 -6.54 4.44
C ALA A 63 -6.67 -5.06 4.43
N VAL A 64 -7.65 -4.19 4.58
CA VAL A 64 -7.47 -2.75 4.66
C VAL A 64 -7.94 -2.27 6.02
N GLN A 65 -7.10 -1.49 6.69
CA GLN A 65 -7.42 -0.84 7.96
C GLN A 65 -7.69 0.64 7.73
N LEU A 66 -8.77 1.14 8.30
CA LEU A 66 -9.06 2.55 8.42
C LEU A 66 -8.91 2.97 9.87
N SER A 67 -8.21 4.06 10.10
CA SER A 67 -7.95 4.62 11.43
C SER A 67 -8.31 6.10 11.47
N SER A 68 -8.48 6.63 12.68
CA SER A 68 -8.56 8.07 12.89
C SER A 68 -7.29 8.77 12.36
N PRO A 69 -7.38 10.02 11.86
CA PRO A 69 -6.20 10.80 11.47
C PRO A 69 -5.15 10.94 12.57
N ASP A 70 -5.58 10.88 13.83
CA ASP A 70 -4.70 10.98 15.01
C ASP A 70 -4.18 9.63 15.50
N ALA A 71 -4.54 8.53 14.82
CA ALA A 71 -4.06 7.20 15.18
C ALA A 71 -2.58 7.06 14.87
N CYS A 72 -1.80 6.69 15.86
CA CYS A 72 -0.36 6.49 15.74
C CYS A 72 0.10 5.05 16.02
N GLY A 73 -0.81 4.09 15.92
CA GLY A 73 -0.51 2.68 16.11
C GLY A 73 -0.36 2.25 17.59
N ALA A 74 -0.49 3.18 18.54
CA ALA A 74 -0.49 2.83 19.95
C ALA A 74 -1.81 2.13 20.31
N GLY A 75 -1.74 0.87 20.76
CA GLY A 75 -2.89 0.14 21.27
C GLY A 75 -3.31 0.64 22.65
N GLU A 76 -4.60 0.42 22.98
CA GLU A 76 -5.11 0.63 24.33
C GLU A 76 -4.24 -0.13 25.36
N GLY A 77 -3.90 0.52 26.44
CA GLY A 77 -3.15 -0.08 27.57
C GLY A 77 -1.70 0.34 27.69
N ARG A 78 -1.11 1.02 26.69
CA ARG A 78 0.24 1.59 26.79
C ARG A 78 0.28 3.12 26.85
N GLY A 79 -0.87 3.75 27.11
CA GLY A 79 -1.00 5.19 27.06
C GLY A 79 -0.93 5.71 25.62
N VAL A 80 -1.89 6.50 25.23
CA VAL A 80 -1.99 7.09 23.88
C VAL A 80 -0.94 8.18 23.72
N THR A 81 0.32 7.83 23.69
CA THR A 81 1.37 8.78 23.36
C THR A 81 2.10 8.29 22.14
N CYS A 82 1.88 9.00 21.02
CA CYS A 82 2.72 8.87 19.83
C CYS A 82 4.11 9.47 20.07
N THR A 83 4.67 9.26 21.23
CA THR A 83 6.03 9.66 21.55
C THR A 83 6.97 8.62 20.99
N LEU A 84 7.78 9.03 20.03
CA LEU A 84 8.80 8.17 19.47
C LEU A 84 9.84 7.85 20.53
N GLU A 85 10.11 6.59 20.78
CA GLU A 85 11.30 6.19 21.52
C GLU A 85 12.52 6.39 20.62
N PRO A 86 13.63 6.95 21.14
CA PRO A 86 14.85 7.08 20.36
C PRO A 86 15.32 5.73 19.83
N ALA A 87 15.75 5.68 18.58
CA ALA A 87 16.39 4.49 18.04
C ALA A 87 17.69 4.19 18.82
N PRO A 88 18.04 2.92 19.01
CA PRO A 88 19.26 2.55 19.75
C PRO A 88 20.55 3.00 19.06
N THR A 89 20.49 3.18 17.74
CA THR A 89 21.59 3.66 16.90
C THR A 89 21.07 4.55 15.80
N GLU A 90 21.92 5.39 15.21
CA GLU A 90 21.59 6.09 13.99
C GLU A 90 21.47 5.11 12.83
N GLY A 91 20.37 5.21 12.05
CA GLY A 91 20.13 4.37 10.89
C GLY A 91 21.05 4.73 9.72
N LEU A 92 21.44 3.73 8.91
CA LEU A 92 22.24 3.94 7.70
C LEU A 92 21.48 4.65 6.59
N ILE A 93 20.14 4.50 6.56
CA ILE A 93 19.26 5.09 5.57
C ILE A 93 18.21 5.93 6.31
N LYS A 94 18.14 7.21 5.96
CA LYS A 94 17.19 8.13 6.58
C LYS A 94 15.88 8.13 5.81
N LEU A 95 14.86 7.54 6.43
CA LEU A 95 13.50 7.50 5.89
C LEU A 95 12.80 8.85 6.03
N ARG A 96 11.92 9.16 5.08
CA ARG A 96 11.03 10.31 5.16
C ARG A 96 9.58 9.90 5.37
N GLU A 97 9.05 9.04 4.50
CA GLU A 97 7.64 8.69 4.50
C GLU A 97 7.40 7.35 3.79
N ILE A 98 6.26 6.74 4.04
CA ILE A 98 5.73 5.68 3.19
C ILE A 98 5.21 6.33 1.91
N ASN A 99 5.64 5.80 0.76
CA ASN A 99 5.24 6.35 -0.53
C ASN A 99 4.05 5.60 -1.12
N HIS A 100 4.16 4.30 -1.30
CA HIS A 100 3.08 3.51 -1.90
C HIS A 100 3.09 2.04 -1.49
N PHE A 101 1.99 1.39 -1.81
CA PHE A 101 1.89 -0.06 -1.84
C PHE A 101 1.56 -0.49 -3.26
N THR A 102 2.28 -1.52 -3.75
CA THR A 102 1.92 -2.23 -4.97
C THR A 102 1.36 -3.59 -4.61
N SER A 103 0.20 -3.91 -5.18
CA SER A 103 -0.48 -5.17 -4.92
C SER A 103 -0.77 -5.91 -6.23
N TYR A 104 -0.51 -7.21 -6.24
CA TYR A 104 -1.01 -8.09 -7.29
C TYR A 104 -2.46 -8.44 -7.01
N VAL A 105 -3.31 -8.32 -8.03
CA VAL A 105 -4.75 -8.55 -7.94
C VAL A 105 -5.24 -9.34 -9.15
N ALA A 106 -6.41 -9.97 -9.02
CA ALA A 106 -6.99 -10.77 -10.09
C ALA A 106 -7.39 -9.92 -11.31
N ASN A 107 -7.85 -8.70 -11.08
CA ASN A 107 -8.22 -7.75 -12.14
C ASN A 107 -8.03 -6.32 -11.64
N TYR A 108 -6.95 -5.67 -12.11
CA TYR A 108 -6.59 -4.33 -11.64
C TYR A 108 -7.62 -3.26 -11.98
N GLN A 109 -8.34 -3.35 -13.10
CA GLN A 109 -9.37 -2.36 -13.48
C GLN A 109 -10.52 -2.37 -12.46
N LEU A 110 -11.02 -3.56 -12.13
CA LEU A 110 -12.09 -3.70 -11.16
C LEU A 110 -11.64 -3.31 -9.74
N THR A 111 -10.39 -3.55 -9.38
CA THR A 111 -9.85 -3.14 -8.08
C THR A 111 -9.63 -1.64 -8.04
N ASN A 112 -9.12 -1.03 -9.11
CA ASN A 112 -9.04 0.44 -9.22
C ASN A 112 -10.42 1.08 -9.11
N ASP A 113 -11.43 0.57 -9.83
CA ASP A 113 -12.81 1.09 -9.74
C ASP A 113 -13.37 0.98 -8.32
N PHE A 114 -13.09 -0.11 -7.61
CA PHE A 114 -13.48 -0.27 -6.23
C PHE A 114 -12.91 0.84 -5.32
N TYR A 115 -11.59 1.06 -5.35
CA TYR A 115 -10.94 2.05 -4.50
C TYR A 115 -11.28 3.48 -4.91
N ARG A 116 -11.39 3.77 -6.20
CA ARG A 116 -11.82 5.08 -6.69
C ARG A 116 -13.24 5.41 -6.26
N ASN A 117 -14.15 4.46 -6.37
CA ASN A 117 -15.54 4.68 -5.97
C ASN A 117 -15.70 4.76 -4.44
N LEU A 118 -14.92 3.98 -3.69
CA LEU A 118 -15.00 3.95 -2.23
C LEU A 118 -14.44 5.23 -1.59
N PHE A 119 -13.29 5.72 -2.09
CA PHE A 119 -12.54 6.82 -1.49
C PHE A 119 -12.49 8.08 -2.33
N GLY A 120 -13.05 8.08 -3.54
CA GLY A 120 -12.98 9.23 -4.44
C GLY A 120 -11.57 9.48 -5.01
N LEU A 121 -10.74 8.44 -5.13
CA LEU A 121 -9.35 8.61 -5.57
C LEU A 121 -9.25 8.93 -7.05
N GLU A 122 -8.29 9.78 -7.39
CA GLU A 122 -7.96 10.14 -8.77
C GLU A 122 -6.70 9.41 -9.24
N ASN A 123 -6.54 9.28 -10.56
CA ASN A 123 -5.30 8.78 -11.13
C ASN A 123 -4.26 9.91 -11.14
N GLN A 124 -3.18 9.75 -10.39
CA GLN A 124 -2.11 10.74 -10.37
C GLN A 124 -1.05 10.53 -11.47
N ALA A 125 -0.82 9.28 -11.87
CA ALA A 125 0.14 8.91 -12.90
C ALA A 125 -0.19 7.52 -13.47
N PHE A 126 0.62 7.07 -14.44
CA PHE A 126 0.52 5.73 -15.02
C PHE A 126 1.90 5.08 -15.14
N GLN A 127 1.96 3.79 -14.85
CA GLN A 127 3.12 2.95 -15.15
C GLN A 127 2.71 1.90 -16.20
N GLY A 128 3.04 2.18 -17.45
CA GLY A 128 2.46 1.46 -18.58
C GLY A 128 0.94 1.62 -18.59
N ASN A 129 0.21 0.53 -18.52
CA ASN A 129 -1.26 0.53 -18.49
C ASN A 129 -1.86 0.63 -17.07
N PHE A 130 -1.04 0.61 -16.04
CA PHE A 130 -1.50 0.59 -14.66
C PHE A 130 -1.62 2.01 -14.11
N PRO A 131 -2.85 2.45 -13.75
CA PRO A 131 -3.03 3.74 -13.08
C PRO A 131 -2.54 3.67 -11.64
N LEU A 132 -2.02 4.78 -11.15
CA LEU A 132 -1.62 5.00 -9.77
C LEU A 132 -2.68 5.86 -9.11
N LEU A 133 -3.34 5.33 -8.08
CA LEU A 133 -4.39 6.04 -7.36
C LEU A 133 -3.79 6.94 -6.28
N GLY A 134 -3.86 8.24 -6.47
CA GLY A 134 -3.34 9.23 -5.52
C GLY A 134 -4.09 9.19 -4.19
N LEU A 135 -3.35 9.21 -3.08
CA LEU A 135 -3.91 9.21 -1.73
C LEU A 135 -3.98 10.60 -1.11
N THR A 136 -3.07 11.48 -1.51
CA THR A 136 -2.90 12.80 -0.93
C THR A 136 -2.60 13.85 -2.00
N ASP A 137 -1.61 14.69 -1.77
CA ASP A 137 -1.19 15.81 -2.59
C ASP A 137 -0.25 15.46 -3.76
N GLY A 138 -0.32 14.24 -4.27
CA GLY A 138 0.34 13.84 -5.52
C GLY A 138 1.65 13.07 -5.37
N ARG A 139 1.99 12.55 -4.19
CA ARG A 139 3.17 11.70 -4.00
C ARG A 139 2.84 10.28 -3.57
N GLN A 140 1.93 10.13 -2.61
CA GLN A 140 1.54 8.82 -2.11
C GLN A 140 0.45 8.21 -2.99
N PHE A 141 0.54 6.90 -3.24
CA PHE A 141 -0.43 6.24 -4.10
C PHE A 141 -0.62 4.75 -3.76
N LEU A 142 -1.69 4.19 -4.29
CA LEU A 142 -1.89 2.75 -4.39
C LEU A 142 -1.71 2.33 -5.85
N MET A 143 -1.06 1.21 -6.06
CA MET A 143 -0.90 0.61 -7.37
C MET A 143 -1.39 -0.84 -7.36
N PHE A 144 -2.27 -1.16 -8.29
CA PHE A 144 -2.76 -2.51 -8.49
C PHE A 144 -2.31 -3.01 -9.85
N VAL A 145 -1.67 -4.17 -9.86
CA VAL A 145 -1.14 -4.80 -11.07
C VAL A 145 -1.68 -6.21 -11.19
N GLY A 146 -1.64 -6.76 -12.40
CA GLY A 146 -2.11 -8.09 -12.69
C GLY A 146 -3.39 -8.08 -13.51
N GLY A 147 -3.81 -9.24 -13.85
CA GLY A 147 -4.97 -9.56 -14.66
C GLY A 147 -4.84 -11.00 -15.07
N THR A 148 -5.87 -11.79 -14.85
CA THR A 148 -5.93 -13.15 -15.38
C THR A 148 -6.10 -13.06 -16.89
N GLN A 149 -5.24 -13.72 -17.64
CA GLN A 149 -5.51 -14.02 -19.04
C GLN A 149 -6.68 -15.01 -19.10
N GLU A 150 -7.42 -14.96 -20.18
CA GLU A 150 -8.55 -15.86 -20.39
C GLU A 150 -8.08 -17.32 -20.28
N GLY A 151 -8.66 -18.07 -19.35
CA GLY A 151 -8.32 -19.46 -19.08
C GLY A 151 -7.31 -19.70 -17.94
N GLU A 152 -6.73 -18.67 -17.35
CA GLU A 152 -5.90 -18.80 -16.16
C GLU A 152 -6.71 -18.67 -14.86
N PRO A 153 -6.37 -19.44 -13.82
CA PRO A 153 -7.02 -19.30 -12.52
C PRO A 153 -6.70 -17.93 -11.91
N ALA A 154 -7.72 -17.28 -11.34
CA ALA A 154 -7.51 -16.05 -10.60
C ALA A 154 -6.55 -16.28 -9.44
N GLN A 155 -5.52 -15.44 -9.32
CA GLN A 155 -4.61 -15.47 -8.18
C GLN A 155 -5.23 -14.67 -7.04
N ALA A 156 -5.00 -15.14 -5.81
CA ALA A 156 -5.35 -14.38 -4.62
C ALA A 156 -4.57 -13.06 -4.59
N GLY A 157 -5.25 -11.99 -4.16
CA GLY A 157 -4.61 -10.70 -3.98
C GLY A 157 -3.49 -10.78 -2.94
N ARG A 158 -2.38 -10.10 -3.21
CA ARG A 158 -1.27 -9.98 -2.26
C ARG A 158 -0.56 -8.63 -2.43
N ILE A 159 -0.04 -8.11 -1.33
CA ILE A 159 0.90 -6.98 -1.39
C ILE A 159 2.22 -7.51 -1.96
N ASP A 160 2.72 -6.87 -3.01
CA ASP A 160 4.02 -7.18 -3.61
C ASP A 160 5.16 -6.51 -2.85
N HIS A 161 5.00 -5.20 -2.61
CA HIS A 161 5.96 -4.42 -1.85
C HIS A 161 5.32 -3.17 -1.23
N ALA A 162 5.98 -2.66 -0.20
CA ALA A 162 5.83 -1.31 0.32
C ALA A 162 7.00 -0.46 -0.16
N SER A 163 6.74 0.79 -0.54
CA SER A 163 7.78 1.75 -0.94
C SER A 163 7.96 2.84 0.09
N LEU A 164 9.22 3.17 0.36
CA LEU A 164 9.64 4.19 1.29
C LEU A 164 10.46 5.26 0.57
N ASN A 165 10.12 6.52 0.79
CA ASN A 165 10.93 7.64 0.34
C ASN A 165 12.06 7.90 1.33
N ILE A 166 13.25 8.14 0.79
CA ILE A 166 14.45 8.39 1.58
C ILE A 166 15.10 9.71 1.22
N GLU A 167 15.89 10.26 2.14
CA GLU A 167 16.78 11.37 1.85
C GLU A 167 18.03 10.87 1.14
N ASP A 168 18.66 11.74 0.35
CA ASP A 168 19.95 11.48 -0.32
C ASP A 168 19.95 10.20 -1.18
N PHE A 169 18.88 9.98 -1.94
CA PHE A 169 18.76 8.83 -2.83
C PHE A 169 19.67 9.01 -4.06
N THR A 170 20.64 8.14 -4.19
CA THR A 170 21.22 7.73 -5.47
C THR A 170 21.27 6.21 -5.49
N GLU A 171 21.08 5.61 -6.66
CA GLU A 171 21.12 4.15 -6.80
C GLU A 171 22.38 3.56 -6.16
N GLU A 172 23.56 4.10 -6.52
CA GLU A 172 24.85 3.63 -6.03
C GLU A 172 24.95 3.74 -4.49
N SER A 173 24.60 4.89 -3.92
CA SER A 173 24.68 5.12 -2.48
C SER A 173 23.75 4.17 -1.69
N VAL A 174 22.53 3.93 -2.20
CA VAL A 174 21.59 3.04 -1.52
C VAL A 174 22.07 1.60 -1.57
N LEU A 175 22.51 1.12 -2.74
CA LEU A 175 23.06 -0.24 -2.87
C LEU A 175 24.29 -0.46 -1.99
N GLN A 176 25.17 0.54 -1.90
CA GLN A 176 26.34 0.46 -1.03
C GLN A 176 25.94 0.34 0.45
N ARG A 177 25.00 1.18 0.91
CA ARG A 177 24.53 1.14 2.30
C ARG A 177 23.86 -0.21 2.65
N LEU A 178 23.06 -0.77 1.72
CA LEU A 178 22.45 -2.09 1.90
C LEU A 178 23.51 -3.20 1.97
N THR A 179 24.54 -3.14 1.11
CA THR A 179 25.65 -4.07 1.13
C THR A 179 26.47 -3.95 2.41
N ASP A 180 26.80 -2.75 2.85
CA ASP A 180 27.54 -2.49 4.09
C ASP A 180 26.78 -2.99 5.33
N TYR A 181 25.43 -2.98 5.27
CA TYR A 181 24.57 -3.54 6.31
C TYR A 181 24.55 -5.08 6.31
N GLY A 182 25.01 -5.71 5.23
CA GLY A 182 25.11 -7.17 5.12
C GLY A 182 24.12 -7.83 4.15
N LEU A 183 23.36 -7.05 3.38
CA LEU A 183 22.53 -7.61 2.32
C LEU A 183 23.37 -7.98 1.10
N THR A 184 22.97 -9.01 0.39
CA THR A 184 23.68 -9.48 -0.81
C THR A 184 22.92 -9.14 -2.09
N PRO A 185 23.61 -8.88 -3.21
CA PRO A 185 22.93 -8.68 -4.48
C PRO A 185 22.17 -9.94 -4.90
N ARG A 186 20.94 -9.77 -5.36
CA ARG A 186 20.18 -10.83 -6.01
C ARG A 186 20.80 -11.19 -7.36
N ALA A 187 20.92 -12.47 -7.65
CA ALA A 187 21.33 -12.92 -8.97
C ALA A 187 20.29 -12.51 -10.04
N GLU A 188 20.77 -12.16 -11.23
CA GLU A 188 19.90 -11.76 -12.34
C GLU A 188 18.90 -12.87 -12.68
N GLY A 189 17.62 -12.50 -12.81
CA GLY A 189 16.53 -13.42 -13.11
C GLY A 189 16.10 -14.35 -11.97
N ALA A 190 16.80 -14.35 -10.83
CA ALA A 190 16.40 -15.16 -9.69
C ALA A 190 15.22 -14.53 -8.92
N THR A 191 14.48 -15.37 -8.20
CA THR A 191 13.55 -14.91 -7.15
C THR A 191 14.36 -14.32 -6.00
N ALA A 192 13.91 -13.22 -5.44
CA ALA A 192 14.55 -12.62 -4.29
C ALA A 192 14.39 -13.50 -3.05
N GLU A 193 15.49 -13.72 -2.35
CA GLU A 193 15.52 -14.36 -1.03
C GLU A 193 15.64 -13.31 0.07
N PRO A 194 15.37 -13.66 1.34
CA PRO A 194 15.62 -12.76 2.45
C PRO A 194 17.03 -12.16 2.44
N LEU A 195 17.13 -10.90 2.86
CA LEU A 195 18.38 -10.14 2.95
C LEU A 195 19.12 -9.98 1.60
N GLN A 196 18.39 -9.94 0.51
CA GLN A 196 18.92 -9.58 -0.80
C GLN A 196 18.43 -8.21 -1.25
N HIS A 197 19.22 -7.54 -2.09
CA HIS A 197 18.85 -6.29 -2.75
C HIS A 197 19.00 -6.40 -4.27
N TRP A 198 18.25 -5.55 -5.01
CA TRP A 198 18.32 -5.46 -6.47
C TRP A 198 17.80 -4.12 -6.96
N VAL A 199 18.04 -3.85 -8.23
CA VAL A 199 17.47 -2.70 -8.94
C VAL A 199 16.55 -3.20 -10.03
N SER A 200 15.36 -2.63 -10.11
CA SER A 200 14.50 -2.67 -11.29
C SER A 200 14.59 -1.32 -11.99
N ARG A 201 14.65 -1.31 -13.32
CA ARG A 201 14.61 -0.08 -14.09
C ARG A 201 13.28 0.05 -14.80
N ARG A 202 12.52 1.06 -14.43
CA ARG A 202 11.29 1.36 -15.14
C ARG A 202 11.64 2.14 -16.41
N MET A 203 11.56 1.45 -17.52
CA MET A 203 11.92 1.95 -18.85
C MET A 203 10.83 2.87 -19.43
N PRO A 204 11.10 3.65 -20.50
CA PRO A 204 10.16 4.61 -21.10
C PRO A 204 8.80 4.04 -21.49
N GLU A 205 8.74 2.79 -21.98
CA GLU A 205 7.48 2.12 -22.32
C GLU A 205 6.57 1.85 -21.12
N ARG A 206 7.13 1.94 -19.92
CA ARG A 206 6.41 1.90 -18.63
C ARG A 206 6.33 3.26 -17.95
N GLY A 207 6.61 4.35 -18.68
CA GLY A 207 6.57 5.72 -18.17
C GLY A 207 7.81 6.16 -17.39
N GLY A 208 8.93 5.45 -17.48
CA GLY A 208 10.19 5.85 -16.90
C GLY A 208 11.01 6.81 -17.77
N ALA A 209 12.12 7.30 -17.24
CA ALA A 209 13.08 8.13 -17.97
C ALA A 209 13.73 7.38 -19.16
N PRO A 210 14.32 8.08 -20.15
CA PRO A 210 14.99 7.45 -21.29
C PRO A 210 16.09 6.45 -20.92
N GLY A 211 16.78 6.65 -19.79
CA GLY A 211 17.77 5.69 -19.24
C GLY A 211 17.20 4.70 -18.23
N GLY A 212 15.89 4.71 -18.05
CA GLY A 212 15.18 3.99 -17.00
C GLY A 212 15.20 4.74 -15.66
N THR A 213 14.07 4.79 -14.99
CA THR A 213 13.96 5.26 -13.59
C THR A 213 14.40 4.13 -12.66
N PRO A 214 15.44 4.30 -11.84
CA PRO A 214 15.90 3.26 -10.93
C PRO A 214 14.93 3.08 -9.76
N GLU A 215 14.55 1.85 -9.52
CA GLU A 215 13.72 1.41 -8.40
C GLU A 215 14.56 0.41 -7.60
N VAL A 216 15.04 0.82 -6.42
CA VAL A 216 15.91 -0.02 -5.58
C VAL A 216 15.04 -0.82 -4.61
N TYR A 217 15.26 -2.11 -4.55
CA TYR A 217 14.53 -3.02 -3.68
C TYR A 217 15.47 -3.79 -2.76
N PHE A 218 14.91 -4.21 -1.65
CA PHE A 218 15.50 -5.25 -0.83
C PHE A 218 14.40 -6.13 -0.21
N SER A 219 14.77 -7.34 0.18
CA SER A 219 13.95 -8.22 1.02
C SER A 219 14.42 -8.10 2.47
N ASP A 220 13.48 -7.93 3.39
CA ASP A 220 13.76 -7.98 4.81
C ASP A 220 14.04 -9.43 5.29
N PRO A 221 14.35 -9.66 6.57
CA PRO A 221 14.62 -11.01 7.08
C PRO A 221 13.47 -12.01 6.93
N ASP A 222 12.23 -11.51 6.80
CA ASP A 222 11.02 -12.34 6.60
C ASP A 222 10.63 -12.48 5.13
N GLY A 223 11.42 -11.89 4.22
CA GLY A 223 11.19 -11.93 2.77
C GLY A 223 10.19 -10.89 2.25
N ILE A 224 9.82 -9.91 3.08
CA ILE A 224 8.95 -8.80 2.63
C ILE A 224 9.77 -7.85 1.75
N HIS A 225 9.24 -7.53 0.58
CA HIS A 225 9.90 -6.63 -0.34
C HIS A 225 9.65 -5.17 0.05
N ILE A 226 10.72 -4.42 0.17
CA ILE A 226 10.72 -2.99 0.40
C ILE A 226 11.39 -2.30 -0.77
N GLN A 227 10.73 -1.29 -1.32
CA GLN A 227 11.28 -0.41 -2.35
C GLN A 227 11.78 0.88 -1.71
N LEU A 228 12.95 1.35 -2.12
CA LEU A 228 13.50 2.63 -1.72
C LEU A 228 13.54 3.58 -2.91
N GLN A 229 13.08 4.82 -2.69
CA GLN A 229 12.95 5.82 -3.74
C GLN A 229 13.39 7.20 -3.27
N HIS A 230 13.70 8.06 -4.24
CA HIS A 230 13.92 9.48 -3.99
C HIS A 230 12.70 10.13 -3.34
N HIS A 231 12.90 11.11 -2.48
CA HIS A 231 11.82 11.78 -1.74
C HIS A 231 10.81 12.52 -2.62
N THR A 232 11.13 12.79 -3.89
CA THR A 232 10.20 13.39 -4.86
C THR A 232 9.42 12.37 -5.68
N TYR A 233 9.70 11.09 -5.51
CA TYR A 233 9.04 10.04 -6.28
C TYR A 233 7.52 10.07 -6.09
N CYS A 234 6.80 10.13 -7.21
CA CYS A 234 5.33 10.08 -7.26
C CYS A 234 4.80 9.00 -8.22
N GLY A 235 5.72 8.18 -8.76
CA GLY A 235 5.41 7.10 -9.69
C GLY A 235 5.28 7.50 -11.16
N GLY A 236 5.43 8.78 -11.47
CA GLY A 236 5.37 9.34 -12.83
C GLY A 236 6.68 9.27 -13.60
N GLY A 237 6.83 10.10 -14.61
CA GLY A 237 8.04 10.24 -15.42
C GLY A 237 9.23 10.79 -14.66
N GLY A 238 10.33 11.06 -15.40
CA GLY A 238 11.55 11.63 -14.84
C GLY A 238 12.54 10.61 -14.28
N VAL A 239 13.75 11.10 -13.99
CA VAL A 239 14.86 10.24 -13.51
C VAL A 239 14.56 9.63 -12.16
N PHE A 240 13.87 10.38 -11.30
CA PHE A 240 13.44 9.92 -9.97
C PHE A 240 11.95 9.54 -9.92
N GLY A 241 11.24 9.54 -11.08
CA GLY A 241 9.81 9.27 -11.10
C GLY A 241 8.97 10.40 -10.49
N GLU A 242 9.40 11.64 -10.65
CA GLU A 242 8.90 12.85 -10.01
C GLU A 242 7.93 13.67 -10.88
N GLU A 243 7.76 13.30 -12.14
CA GLU A 243 6.89 14.02 -13.09
C GLU A 243 5.46 13.44 -13.07
N CYS A 244 4.64 13.89 -12.14
CA CYS A 244 3.23 13.50 -12.01
C CYS A 244 2.24 14.59 -12.41
#